data_c842abd47f65c18d01358a415676eda3
#
_entry.id   c842abd47f65c18d01358a415676eda3
#
_cell.length_a   1.000
_cell.length_b   1.000
_cell.length_c   1.000
_cell.angle_alpha   90.00
_cell.angle_beta   90.00
_cell.angle_gamma   90.00
#
_symmetry.space_group_name_H-M   'P 1'
#
loop_
_entity.id
_entity.type
_entity.pdbx_description
1 polymer ?
#
loop_
_entity_poly.entity_id
_entity_poly.type
_entity_poly.pdbx_seq_one_letter_code
_entity_poly.pdbx_strand_id
1 'polypeptide(L)'
;MDQVQVNSHQQDQIVKRRVAIGVWAIFISEFASLLFANARNIAQPVMIAEFDGMALFSWLIALPALAGAAATLLFGKLSDVYGRRATLLLSIAIFSVGLAISASSTSMSFLVTAQTFMTIGHFPIYPLCFAVVGDLFPSSQRAKWTGLLNIPVGFAALLGPILGGVVAESILGWRGLFWGTIPLNLIAGGLVAFALPDTSQKVKPKMDVLGTFMMVAATTSLILGFSWLGVPNKFGAGAIQLLISLVAWIVFIQIEKRAEAPILDPQVLFNRTFVTAALAGLLSFFGTVAITAYSPIFVQRVMAVSPTISGSMLTPFSTLVTFIGVPIGFLLAKTKKYRGMYIFGYAVVTLAMLAMWRFTASTPIWVYVLVTGIAGVSLGMLPTINTVVAQFAVPKNLLGVAVGAIFFFQMIGIAVSPAILGYAQSSAPDLESGLKLVFFVSAIAMATALLLILTIPEISLDAEAIEESERGKPTISIETSLL
;
A
#
# COMPACT_ATOMS: atom_id res chain seq x y z
N MET A 1 -35.70 -42.15 6.07
CA MET A 1 -35.17 -40.97 6.75
C MET A 1 -33.64 -40.95 6.79
N ASP A 2 -32.97 -42.10 6.95
CA ASP A 2 -31.51 -42.17 7.07
C ASP A 2 -30.69 -41.74 5.84
N GLN A 3 -31.14 -42.00 4.63
CA GLN A 3 -30.39 -41.59 3.41
C GLN A 3 -30.38 -40.06 3.16
N VAL A 4 -31.41 -39.35 3.58
CA VAL A 4 -31.48 -37.88 3.45
C VAL A 4 -30.55 -37.19 4.47
N GLN A 5 -30.45 -37.75 5.69
CA GLN A 5 -29.54 -37.25 6.72
C GLN A 5 -28.06 -37.55 6.40
N VAL A 6 -27.76 -38.71 5.84
CA VAL A 6 -26.41 -39.10 5.39
C VAL A 6 -25.94 -38.19 4.25
N ASN A 7 -26.82 -37.86 3.27
CA ASN A 7 -26.51 -36.94 2.18
C ASN A 7 -26.27 -35.50 2.66
N SER A 8 -27.06 -35.03 3.64
CA SER A 8 -26.85 -33.68 4.20
C SER A 8 -25.52 -33.54 4.96
N HIS A 9 -25.14 -34.58 5.75
CA HIS A 9 -23.85 -34.60 6.44
C HIS A 9 -22.65 -34.67 5.48
N GLN A 10 -22.76 -35.39 4.38
CA GLN A 10 -21.71 -35.44 3.37
C GLN A 10 -21.59 -34.11 2.61
N GLN A 11 -22.70 -33.48 2.28
CA GLN A 11 -22.68 -32.13 1.65
C GLN A 11 -22.08 -31.08 2.57
N ASP A 12 -22.42 -31.08 3.85
CA ASP A 12 -21.84 -30.14 4.84
C ASP A 12 -20.31 -30.34 5.01
N GLN A 13 -19.84 -31.57 5.00
CA GLN A 13 -18.40 -31.86 5.05
C GLN A 13 -17.67 -31.39 3.81
N ILE A 14 -18.25 -31.58 2.62
CA ILE A 14 -17.67 -31.09 1.35
C ILE A 14 -17.60 -29.56 1.33
N VAL A 15 -18.65 -28.88 1.78
CA VAL A 15 -18.66 -27.41 1.87
C VAL A 15 -17.61 -26.90 2.85
N LYS A 16 -17.53 -27.48 4.05
CA LYS A 16 -16.50 -27.12 5.05
C LYS A 16 -15.09 -27.31 4.52
N ARG A 17 -14.84 -28.44 3.83
CA ARG A 17 -13.53 -28.74 3.22
C ARG A 17 -13.18 -27.73 2.11
N ARG A 18 -14.12 -27.37 1.25
CA ARG A 18 -13.91 -26.35 0.21
C ARG A 18 -13.60 -24.98 0.80
N VAL A 19 -14.34 -24.56 1.82
CA VAL A 19 -14.07 -23.30 2.53
C VAL A 19 -12.67 -23.29 3.15
N ALA A 20 -12.25 -24.39 3.80
CA ALA A 20 -10.91 -24.50 4.37
C ALA A 20 -9.81 -24.40 3.29
N ILE A 21 -9.98 -25.09 2.16
CA ILE A 21 -9.03 -25.01 1.03
C ILE A 21 -9.04 -23.60 0.44
N GLY A 22 -10.21 -22.94 0.34
CA GLY A 22 -10.34 -21.55 -0.10
C GLY A 22 -9.56 -20.56 0.79
N VAL A 23 -9.59 -20.77 2.11
CA VAL A 23 -8.79 -19.96 3.05
C VAL A 23 -7.28 -20.16 2.82
N TRP A 24 -6.83 -21.40 2.65
CA TRP A 24 -5.43 -21.66 2.33
C TRP A 24 -5.02 -21.06 0.97
N ALA A 25 -5.92 -21.09 -0.02
CA ALA A 25 -5.69 -20.46 -1.32
C ALA A 25 -5.42 -18.95 -1.19
N ILE A 26 -6.24 -18.23 -0.40
CA ILE A 26 -6.03 -16.79 -0.17
C ILE A 26 -4.76 -16.55 0.63
N PHE A 27 -4.48 -17.32 1.67
CA PHE A 27 -3.27 -17.19 2.50
C PHE A 27 -1.99 -17.37 1.66
N ILE A 28 -1.95 -18.36 0.79
CA ILE A 28 -0.80 -18.60 -0.09
C ILE A 28 -0.67 -17.50 -1.15
N SER A 29 -1.79 -17.04 -1.72
CA SER A 29 -1.78 -15.93 -2.69
C SER A 29 -1.21 -14.65 -2.08
N GLU A 30 -1.68 -14.30 -0.88
CA GLU A 30 -1.25 -13.11 -0.15
C GLU A 30 0.21 -13.24 0.29
N PHE A 31 0.58 -14.38 0.85
CA PHE A 31 1.95 -14.68 1.25
C PHE A 31 2.93 -14.57 0.09
N ALA A 32 2.63 -15.21 -1.06
CA ALA A 32 3.48 -15.17 -2.24
C ALA A 32 3.68 -13.74 -2.77
N SER A 33 2.58 -12.98 -2.82
CA SER A 33 2.57 -11.58 -3.25
C SER A 33 3.44 -10.69 -2.35
N LEU A 34 3.24 -10.75 -1.05
CA LEU A 34 3.95 -9.90 -0.09
C LEU A 34 5.39 -10.36 0.15
N LEU A 35 5.65 -11.67 0.14
CA LEU A 35 7.01 -12.22 0.20
C LEU A 35 7.86 -11.69 -0.95
N PHE A 36 7.33 -11.75 -2.17
CA PHE A 36 7.99 -11.21 -3.35
C PHE A 36 8.26 -9.70 -3.21
N ALA A 37 7.25 -8.92 -2.77
CA ALA A 37 7.39 -7.47 -2.62
C ALA A 37 8.52 -7.09 -1.65
N ASN A 38 8.57 -7.74 -0.48
CA ASN A 38 9.61 -7.50 0.53
C ASN A 38 11.00 -7.99 0.09
N ALA A 39 11.07 -9.17 -0.53
CA ALA A 39 12.32 -9.74 -1.04
C ALA A 39 12.91 -8.90 -2.19
N ARG A 40 12.06 -8.45 -3.12
CA ARG A 40 12.46 -7.60 -4.24
C ARG A 40 13.15 -6.30 -3.78
N ASN A 41 12.65 -5.67 -2.73
CA ASN A 41 13.23 -4.41 -2.23
C ASN A 41 14.72 -4.57 -1.86
N ILE A 42 15.12 -5.72 -1.30
CA ILE A 42 16.51 -6.02 -0.96
C ILE A 42 17.36 -6.32 -2.19
N ALA A 43 16.76 -6.93 -3.22
CA ALA A 43 17.45 -7.26 -4.46
C ALA A 43 17.57 -6.07 -5.44
N GLN A 44 16.81 -4.98 -5.25
CA GLN A 44 16.83 -3.81 -6.14
C GLN A 44 18.24 -3.21 -6.36
N PRO A 45 19.10 -3.05 -5.34
CA PRO A 45 20.46 -2.52 -5.54
C PRO A 45 21.31 -3.40 -6.48
N VAL A 46 21.10 -4.74 -6.46
CA VAL A 46 21.78 -5.68 -7.34
C VAL A 46 21.28 -5.52 -8.78
N MET A 47 19.94 -5.39 -8.98
CA MET A 47 19.33 -5.11 -10.29
C MET A 47 19.87 -3.81 -10.90
N ILE A 48 19.93 -2.74 -10.08
CA ILE A 48 20.43 -1.43 -10.51
C ILE A 48 21.91 -1.53 -10.91
N ALA A 49 22.71 -2.29 -10.14
CA ALA A 49 24.12 -2.46 -10.40
C ALA A 49 24.40 -3.19 -11.72
N GLU A 50 23.60 -4.23 -12.02
CA GLU A 50 23.76 -5.03 -13.24
C GLU A 50 23.49 -4.21 -14.51
N PHE A 51 22.53 -3.28 -14.45
CA PHE A 51 22.12 -2.49 -15.62
C PHE A 51 22.64 -1.05 -15.62
N ASP A 52 23.50 -0.67 -14.66
CA ASP A 52 23.88 0.74 -14.43
C ASP A 52 22.65 1.69 -14.40
N GLY A 53 21.57 1.20 -13.77
CA GLY A 53 20.22 1.72 -13.91
C GLY A 53 19.81 2.78 -12.89
N MET A 54 20.74 3.43 -12.16
CA MET A 54 20.41 4.37 -11.07
C MET A 54 19.53 5.53 -11.54
N ALA A 55 19.72 6.02 -12.75
CA ALA A 55 18.91 7.09 -13.34
C ALA A 55 17.41 6.72 -13.51
N LEU A 56 17.11 5.42 -13.62
CA LEU A 56 15.74 4.91 -13.77
C LEU A 56 15.18 4.31 -12.47
N PHE A 57 15.90 4.41 -11.35
CA PHE A 57 15.47 3.78 -10.10
C PHE A 57 14.13 4.31 -9.61
N SER A 58 13.91 5.62 -9.64
CA SER A 58 12.63 6.23 -9.25
C SER A 58 11.48 5.73 -10.11
N TRP A 59 11.72 5.51 -11.41
CA TRP A 59 10.75 4.95 -12.34
C TRP A 59 10.43 3.49 -12.06
N LEU A 60 11.43 2.72 -11.59
CA LEU A 60 11.26 1.32 -11.19
C LEU A 60 10.27 1.16 -10.01
N ILE A 61 10.08 2.22 -9.23
CA ILE A 61 9.13 2.23 -8.10
C ILE A 61 7.84 2.94 -8.49
N ALA A 62 7.94 4.14 -9.08
CA ALA A 62 6.79 5.01 -9.32
C ALA A 62 5.81 4.48 -10.37
N LEU A 63 6.30 4.02 -11.54
CA LEU A 63 5.43 3.50 -12.60
C LEU A 63 4.69 2.21 -12.20
N PRO A 64 5.36 1.19 -11.61
CA PRO A 64 4.67 0.04 -11.09
C PRO A 64 3.63 0.39 -10.01
N ALA A 65 3.95 1.31 -9.09
CA ALA A 65 3.01 1.73 -8.05
C ALA A 65 1.76 2.39 -8.64
N LEU A 66 1.93 3.25 -9.64
CA LEU A 66 0.81 3.89 -10.34
C LEU A 66 -0.08 2.87 -11.07
N ALA A 67 0.54 1.98 -11.86
CA ALA A 67 -0.19 0.95 -12.61
C ALA A 67 -0.93 0.01 -11.65
N GLY A 68 -0.28 -0.36 -10.54
CA GLY A 68 -0.87 -1.20 -9.51
C GLY A 68 -2.05 -0.53 -8.78
N ALA A 69 -1.92 0.76 -8.45
CA ALA A 69 -3.00 1.53 -7.83
C ALA A 69 -4.25 1.60 -8.73
N ALA A 70 -4.06 1.94 -10.01
CA ALA A 70 -5.14 1.96 -11.00
C ALA A 70 -5.77 0.57 -11.18
N ALA A 71 -4.94 -0.48 -11.27
CA ALA A 71 -5.39 -1.86 -11.39
C ALA A 71 -6.20 -2.30 -10.17
N THR A 72 -5.79 -1.91 -8.96
CA THR A 72 -6.50 -2.26 -7.72
C THR A 72 -7.95 -1.78 -7.75
N LEU A 73 -8.19 -0.54 -8.17
CA LEU A 73 -9.54 0.02 -8.30
C LEU A 73 -10.36 -0.71 -9.37
N LEU A 74 -9.73 -0.94 -10.53
CA LEU A 74 -10.37 -1.64 -11.65
C LEU A 74 -10.74 -3.08 -11.27
N PHE A 75 -9.80 -3.83 -10.68
CA PHE A 75 -9.99 -5.23 -10.29
C PHE A 75 -10.98 -5.37 -9.12
N GLY A 76 -11.04 -4.40 -8.22
CA GLY A 76 -12.08 -4.33 -7.21
C GLY A 76 -13.48 -4.37 -7.86
N LYS A 77 -13.73 -3.47 -8.81
CA LYS A 77 -15.00 -3.42 -9.55
C LYS A 77 -15.23 -4.65 -10.45
N LEU A 78 -14.18 -5.12 -11.15
CA LEU A 78 -14.26 -6.36 -11.94
C LEU A 78 -14.67 -7.55 -11.07
N SER A 79 -14.20 -7.60 -9.83
CA SER A 79 -14.51 -8.69 -8.91
C SER A 79 -15.96 -8.67 -8.44
N ASP A 80 -16.60 -7.50 -8.39
CA ASP A 80 -18.03 -7.38 -8.09
C ASP A 80 -18.89 -7.85 -9.26
N VAL A 81 -18.42 -7.69 -10.52
CA VAL A 81 -19.15 -8.06 -11.76
C VAL A 81 -18.93 -9.53 -12.12
N TYR A 82 -17.65 -9.90 -12.24
CA TYR A 82 -17.25 -11.22 -12.76
C TYR A 82 -17.01 -12.26 -11.66
N GLY A 83 -17.15 -11.86 -10.40
CA GLY A 83 -16.91 -12.71 -9.23
C GLY A 83 -15.47 -12.70 -8.76
N ARG A 84 -15.29 -12.94 -7.46
CA ARG A 84 -13.98 -12.92 -6.78
C ARG A 84 -13.00 -13.93 -7.34
N ARG A 85 -13.48 -15.16 -7.62
CA ARG A 85 -12.66 -16.26 -8.16
C ARG A 85 -12.03 -15.91 -9.50
N ALA A 86 -12.83 -15.46 -10.48
CA ALA A 86 -12.34 -15.15 -11.83
C ALA A 86 -11.33 -14.00 -11.80
N THR A 87 -11.63 -12.96 -11.02
CA THR A 87 -10.78 -11.78 -10.92
C THR A 87 -9.46 -12.08 -10.19
N LEU A 88 -9.47 -12.88 -9.13
CA LEU A 88 -8.25 -13.29 -8.43
C LEU A 88 -7.37 -14.20 -9.32
N LEU A 89 -7.96 -15.11 -10.09
CA LEU A 89 -7.23 -15.93 -11.08
C LEU A 89 -6.59 -15.07 -12.16
N LEU A 90 -7.30 -14.07 -12.67
CA LEU A 90 -6.76 -13.11 -13.63
C LEU A 90 -5.58 -12.33 -13.04
N SER A 91 -5.69 -11.86 -11.80
CA SER A 91 -4.60 -11.19 -11.08
C SER A 91 -3.36 -12.07 -10.96
N ILE A 92 -3.53 -13.33 -10.51
CA ILE A 92 -2.44 -14.30 -10.35
C ILE A 92 -1.80 -14.61 -11.72
N ALA A 93 -2.60 -14.76 -12.77
CA ALA A 93 -2.11 -15.03 -14.12
C ALA A 93 -1.26 -13.86 -14.65
N ILE A 94 -1.76 -12.62 -14.59
CA ILE A 94 -1.03 -11.42 -15.02
C ILE A 94 0.24 -11.25 -14.18
N PHE A 95 0.17 -11.47 -12.87
CA PHE A 95 1.34 -11.41 -11.99
C PHE A 95 2.40 -12.44 -12.39
N SER A 96 2.01 -13.70 -12.61
CA SER A 96 2.93 -14.78 -12.99
C SER A 96 3.59 -14.55 -14.35
N VAL A 97 2.83 -14.08 -15.35
CA VAL A 97 3.37 -13.69 -16.66
C VAL A 97 4.33 -12.49 -16.50
N GLY A 98 3.95 -11.49 -15.73
CA GLY A 98 4.78 -10.32 -15.44
C GLY A 98 6.08 -10.68 -14.72
N LEU A 99 6.06 -11.65 -13.80
CA LEU A 99 7.26 -12.20 -13.16
C LEU A 99 8.21 -12.82 -14.20
N ALA A 100 7.69 -13.66 -15.09
CA ALA A 100 8.50 -14.30 -16.13
C ALA A 100 9.13 -13.27 -17.08
N ILE A 101 8.36 -12.26 -17.54
CA ILE A 101 8.86 -11.17 -18.36
C ILE A 101 9.93 -10.36 -17.62
N SER A 102 9.69 -10.04 -16.33
CA SER A 102 10.66 -9.28 -15.52
C SER A 102 11.94 -10.06 -15.29
N ALA A 103 11.87 -11.38 -15.06
CA ALA A 103 13.04 -12.24 -14.91
C ALA A 103 13.90 -12.29 -16.19
N SER A 104 13.28 -12.14 -17.37
CA SER A 104 13.95 -12.16 -18.68
C SER A 104 14.54 -10.79 -19.08
N SER A 105 14.50 -9.78 -18.18
CA SER A 105 14.95 -8.43 -18.51
C SER A 105 16.45 -8.37 -18.76
N THR A 106 16.82 -7.63 -19.83
CA THR A 106 18.19 -7.41 -20.29
C THR A 106 18.64 -5.95 -20.20
N SER A 107 17.72 -5.04 -19.80
CA SER A 107 18.00 -3.62 -19.58
C SER A 107 17.10 -3.06 -18.48
N MET A 108 17.53 -1.93 -17.89
CA MET A 108 16.76 -1.26 -16.84
C MET A 108 15.41 -0.75 -17.37
N SER A 109 15.36 -0.20 -18.59
CA SER A 109 14.09 0.28 -19.20
C SER A 109 13.11 -0.87 -19.43
N PHE A 110 13.60 -2.03 -19.87
CA PHE A 110 12.77 -3.22 -20.04
C PHE A 110 12.26 -3.71 -18.69
N LEU A 111 13.12 -3.74 -17.67
CA LEU A 111 12.73 -4.16 -16.31
C LEU A 111 11.64 -3.25 -15.74
N VAL A 112 11.75 -1.92 -15.90
CA VAL A 112 10.73 -0.95 -15.46
C VAL A 112 9.39 -1.24 -16.12
N THR A 113 9.38 -1.43 -17.43
CA THR A 113 8.16 -1.73 -18.21
C THR A 113 7.56 -3.07 -17.81
N ALA A 114 8.38 -4.11 -17.67
CA ALA A 114 7.96 -5.45 -17.25
C ALA A 114 7.36 -5.46 -15.83
N GLN A 115 8.00 -4.77 -14.90
CA GLN A 115 7.47 -4.64 -13.54
C GLN A 115 6.20 -3.80 -13.48
N THR A 116 6.05 -2.80 -14.33
CA THR A 116 4.81 -2.03 -14.46
C THR A 116 3.66 -2.93 -14.90
N PHE A 117 3.88 -3.78 -15.91
CA PHE A 117 2.90 -4.77 -16.32
C PHE A 117 2.60 -5.79 -15.20
N MET A 118 3.64 -6.30 -14.54
CA MET A 118 3.54 -7.25 -13.45
C MET A 118 2.64 -6.75 -12.31
N THR A 119 2.75 -5.48 -11.94
CA THR A 119 2.00 -4.90 -10.82
C THR A 119 0.51 -4.72 -11.10
N ILE A 120 0.08 -4.73 -12.35
CA ILE A 120 -1.36 -4.78 -12.72
C ILE A 120 -2.02 -6.04 -12.16
N GLY A 121 -1.30 -7.16 -12.13
CA GLY A 121 -1.78 -8.38 -11.48
C GLY A 121 -1.46 -8.46 -9.99
N HIS A 122 -0.29 -7.96 -9.58
CA HIS A 122 0.23 -8.11 -8.23
C HIS A 122 -0.56 -7.32 -7.17
N PHE A 123 -0.78 -6.01 -7.36
CA PHE A 123 -1.41 -5.15 -6.36
C PHE A 123 -2.86 -5.50 -6.02
N PRO A 124 -3.72 -5.93 -6.97
CA PRO A 124 -5.09 -6.30 -6.64
C PRO A 124 -5.21 -7.55 -5.75
N ILE A 125 -4.21 -8.44 -5.70
CA ILE A 125 -4.29 -9.71 -4.93
C ILE A 125 -4.62 -9.42 -3.48
N TYR A 126 -3.92 -8.46 -2.84
CA TYR A 126 -4.10 -8.13 -1.43
C TYR A 126 -5.55 -7.74 -1.09
N PRO A 127 -6.16 -6.70 -1.67
CA PRO A 127 -7.53 -6.34 -1.36
C PRO A 127 -8.56 -7.38 -1.81
N LEU A 128 -8.28 -8.14 -2.87
CA LEU A 128 -9.16 -9.23 -3.29
C LEU A 128 -9.22 -10.36 -2.26
N CYS A 129 -8.12 -10.69 -1.59
CA CYS A 129 -8.11 -11.67 -0.50
C CYS A 129 -9.04 -11.24 0.64
N PHE A 130 -9.03 -9.97 1.03
CA PHE A 130 -9.96 -9.42 2.03
C PHE A 130 -11.42 -9.47 1.56
N ALA A 131 -11.67 -9.15 0.28
CA ALA A 131 -13.01 -9.24 -0.30
C ALA A 131 -13.56 -10.67 -0.30
N VAL A 132 -12.72 -11.65 -0.63
CA VAL A 132 -13.08 -13.09 -0.58
C VAL A 132 -13.46 -13.50 0.84
N VAL A 133 -12.73 -13.06 1.87
CA VAL A 133 -13.10 -13.33 3.28
C VAL A 133 -14.47 -12.72 3.60
N GLY A 134 -14.75 -11.51 3.10
CA GLY A 134 -16.05 -10.86 3.24
C GLY A 134 -17.22 -11.67 2.67
N ASP A 135 -16.98 -12.38 1.57
CA ASP A 135 -17.99 -13.19 0.89
C ASP A 135 -18.12 -14.61 1.47
N LEU A 136 -16.99 -15.22 1.93
CA LEU A 136 -16.98 -16.59 2.46
C LEU A 136 -17.55 -16.70 3.89
N PHE A 137 -17.48 -15.63 4.68
CA PHE A 137 -17.81 -15.70 6.10
C PHE A 137 -18.94 -14.74 6.49
N PRO A 138 -19.87 -15.18 7.37
CA PRO A 138 -20.90 -14.33 7.92
C PRO A 138 -20.30 -13.16 8.72
N SER A 139 -21.04 -12.05 8.87
CA SER A 139 -20.58 -10.83 9.53
C SER A 139 -19.97 -11.04 10.92
N SER A 140 -20.51 -11.99 11.69
CA SER A 140 -20.02 -12.37 13.02
C SER A 140 -18.62 -12.98 13.04
N GLN A 141 -18.17 -13.56 11.93
CA GLN A 141 -16.86 -14.23 11.82
C GLN A 141 -15.85 -13.43 10.97
N ARG A 142 -16.30 -12.45 10.19
CA ARG A 142 -15.45 -11.67 9.28
C ARG A 142 -14.25 -11.03 9.99
N ALA A 143 -14.48 -10.40 11.15
CA ALA A 143 -13.41 -9.76 11.91
C ALA A 143 -12.30 -10.75 12.29
N LYS A 144 -12.66 -11.99 12.70
CA LYS A 144 -11.70 -13.04 13.03
C LYS A 144 -10.88 -13.46 11.80
N TRP A 145 -11.53 -13.75 10.67
CA TRP A 145 -10.84 -14.21 9.47
C TRP A 145 -10.03 -13.12 8.79
N THR A 146 -10.50 -11.88 8.80
CA THR A 146 -9.73 -10.70 8.38
C THR A 146 -8.48 -10.52 9.25
N GLY A 147 -8.59 -10.73 10.57
CA GLY A 147 -7.44 -10.73 11.47
C GLY A 147 -6.42 -11.83 11.15
N LEU A 148 -6.89 -13.03 10.76
CA LEU A 148 -6.01 -14.15 10.40
C LEU A 148 -5.25 -13.92 9.08
N LEU A 149 -5.74 -13.06 8.16
CA LEU A 149 -4.99 -12.65 6.97
C LEU A 149 -3.67 -11.92 7.33
N ASN A 150 -3.54 -11.34 8.51
CA ASN A 150 -2.27 -10.74 8.92
C ASN A 150 -1.18 -11.78 9.23
N ILE A 151 -1.50 -13.07 9.34
CA ILE A 151 -0.50 -14.13 9.56
C ILE A 151 0.43 -14.27 8.34
N PRO A 152 -0.06 -14.51 7.10
CA PRO A 152 0.80 -14.53 5.91
C PRO A 152 1.53 -13.20 5.69
N VAL A 153 0.93 -12.06 6.01
CA VAL A 153 1.57 -10.74 5.95
C VAL A 153 2.79 -10.68 6.87
N GLY A 154 2.63 -11.13 8.11
CA GLY A 154 3.71 -11.15 9.10
C GLY A 154 4.87 -12.07 8.71
N PHE A 155 4.57 -13.28 8.24
CA PHE A 155 5.60 -14.19 7.74
C PHE A 155 6.32 -13.64 6.51
N ALA A 156 5.60 -12.99 5.58
CA ALA A 156 6.19 -12.36 4.41
C ALA A 156 7.09 -11.16 4.79
N ALA A 157 6.72 -10.39 5.80
CA ALA A 157 7.52 -9.28 6.31
C ALA A 157 8.81 -9.76 7.00
N LEU A 158 8.73 -10.89 7.73
CA LEU A 158 9.88 -11.48 8.41
C LEU A 158 10.84 -12.16 7.42
N LEU A 159 10.32 -13.00 6.54
CA LEU A 159 11.13 -13.83 5.66
C LEU A 159 11.58 -13.11 4.38
N GLY A 160 10.78 -12.15 3.89
CA GLY A 160 11.01 -11.47 2.62
C GLY A 160 12.39 -10.82 2.51
N PRO A 161 12.78 -9.94 3.42
CA PRO A 161 14.08 -9.27 3.35
C PRO A 161 15.25 -10.26 3.40
N ILE A 162 15.17 -11.30 4.24
CA ILE A 162 16.24 -12.33 4.37
C ILE A 162 16.33 -13.12 3.07
N LEU A 163 15.21 -13.65 2.57
CA LEU A 163 15.19 -14.42 1.32
C LEU A 163 15.60 -13.57 0.12
N GLY A 164 15.23 -12.29 0.13
CA GLY A 164 15.67 -11.33 -0.89
C GLY A 164 17.16 -11.21 -0.99
N GLY A 165 17.85 -11.11 0.15
CA GLY A 165 19.29 -11.06 0.24
C GLY A 165 19.96 -12.38 -0.18
N VAL A 166 19.53 -13.49 0.42
CA VAL A 166 20.09 -14.83 0.14
C VAL A 166 19.95 -15.21 -1.33
N VAL A 167 18.77 -14.99 -1.92
CA VAL A 167 18.56 -15.33 -3.33
C VAL A 167 19.34 -14.41 -4.24
N ALA A 168 19.43 -13.10 -3.93
CA ALA A 168 20.20 -12.14 -4.73
C ALA A 168 21.70 -12.47 -4.79
N GLU A 169 22.25 -13.10 -3.73
CA GLU A 169 23.65 -13.57 -3.66
C GLU A 169 23.83 -14.97 -4.24
N SER A 170 22.76 -15.72 -4.50
CA SER A 170 22.85 -17.08 -5.03
C SER A 170 23.27 -17.08 -6.52
N ILE A 171 23.59 -18.28 -7.04
CA ILE A 171 23.87 -18.49 -8.47
C ILE A 171 22.73 -18.08 -9.40
N LEU A 172 21.49 -18.03 -8.91
CA LEU A 172 20.32 -17.57 -9.65
C LEU A 172 20.22 -16.05 -9.70
N GLY A 173 20.95 -15.35 -8.81
CA GLY A 173 20.89 -13.91 -8.67
C GLY A 173 19.47 -13.42 -8.36
N TRP A 174 19.24 -12.12 -8.51
CA TRP A 174 17.94 -11.52 -8.28
C TRP A 174 16.81 -12.13 -9.15
N ARG A 175 17.13 -12.68 -10.31
CA ARG A 175 16.18 -13.36 -11.22
C ARG A 175 15.55 -14.57 -10.54
N GLY A 176 16.24 -15.21 -9.62
CA GLY A 176 15.74 -16.33 -8.82
C GLY A 176 14.51 -15.97 -7.99
N LEU A 177 14.36 -14.72 -7.55
CA LEU A 177 13.17 -14.25 -6.84
C LEU A 177 11.93 -14.30 -7.74
N PHE A 178 12.07 -13.87 -8.98
CA PHE A 178 10.97 -13.83 -9.94
C PHE A 178 10.57 -15.26 -10.34
N TRP A 179 11.53 -16.09 -10.75
CA TRP A 179 11.28 -17.48 -11.13
C TRP A 179 10.75 -18.31 -9.96
N GLY A 180 11.28 -18.11 -8.74
CA GLY A 180 10.86 -18.85 -7.55
C GLY A 180 9.45 -18.48 -7.06
N THR A 181 8.97 -17.27 -7.37
CA THR A 181 7.60 -16.87 -7.00
C THR A 181 6.54 -17.49 -7.92
N ILE A 182 6.86 -17.80 -9.18
CA ILE A 182 5.91 -18.35 -10.15
C ILE A 182 5.30 -19.69 -9.67
N PRO A 183 6.06 -20.71 -9.25
CA PRO A 183 5.47 -21.95 -8.74
C PRO A 183 4.51 -21.71 -7.57
N LEU A 184 4.86 -20.81 -6.66
CA LEU A 184 4.02 -20.48 -5.51
C LEU A 184 2.69 -19.85 -5.94
N ASN A 185 2.73 -18.94 -6.92
CA ASN A 185 1.54 -18.34 -7.53
C ASN A 185 0.69 -19.36 -8.29
N LEU A 186 1.31 -20.31 -9.00
CA LEU A 186 0.58 -21.34 -9.72
C LEU A 186 -0.14 -22.31 -8.74
N ILE A 187 0.50 -22.65 -7.62
CA ILE A 187 -0.14 -23.42 -6.54
C ILE A 187 -1.32 -22.62 -5.98
N ALA A 188 -1.13 -21.33 -5.66
CA ALA A 188 -2.19 -20.48 -5.17
C ALA A 188 -3.36 -20.39 -6.17
N GLY A 189 -3.07 -20.17 -7.45
CA GLY A 189 -4.06 -20.13 -8.53
C GLY A 189 -4.81 -21.44 -8.69
N GLY A 190 -4.12 -22.59 -8.64
CA GLY A 190 -4.73 -23.91 -8.66
C GLY A 190 -5.70 -24.12 -7.49
N LEU A 191 -5.31 -23.74 -6.28
CA LEU A 191 -6.18 -23.81 -5.10
C LEU A 191 -7.38 -22.86 -5.21
N VAL A 192 -7.17 -21.62 -5.71
CA VAL A 192 -8.26 -20.66 -5.98
C VAL A 192 -9.24 -21.24 -7.00
N ALA A 193 -8.75 -21.79 -8.11
CA ALA A 193 -9.58 -22.39 -9.15
C ALA A 193 -10.41 -23.57 -8.64
N PHE A 194 -9.86 -24.36 -7.72
CA PHE A 194 -10.52 -25.55 -7.19
C PHE A 194 -11.51 -25.23 -6.06
N ALA A 195 -11.16 -24.31 -5.16
CA ALA A 195 -11.84 -24.19 -3.86
C ALA A 195 -12.79 -22.98 -3.78
N LEU A 196 -12.49 -21.87 -4.46
CA LEU A 196 -13.37 -20.70 -4.37
C LEU A 196 -14.64 -20.89 -5.18
N PRO A 197 -15.82 -20.60 -4.59
CA PRO A 197 -17.07 -20.62 -5.33
C PRO A 197 -17.09 -19.49 -6.38
N ASP A 198 -17.84 -19.72 -7.44
CA ASP A 198 -18.12 -18.65 -8.41
C ASP A 198 -19.24 -17.77 -7.84
N THR A 199 -18.88 -16.54 -7.46
CA THR A 199 -19.79 -15.56 -6.83
C THR A 199 -20.22 -14.47 -7.81
N SER A 200 -20.15 -14.73 -9.13
CA SER A 200 -20.52 -13.71 -10.13
C SER A 200 -21.96 -13.23 -9.91
N GLN A 201 -22.09 -11.98 -9.52
CA GLN A 201 -23.39 -11.31 -9.44
C GLN A 201 -23.72 -10.71 -10.81
N LYS A 202 -24.91 -11.03 -11.36
CA LYS A 202 -25.40 -10.51 -12.65
C LYS A 202 -25.76 -9.01 -12.62
N VAL A 203 -25.40 -8.29 -11.57
CA VAL A 203 -25.68 -6.87 -11.43
C VAL A 203 -24.53 -6.09 -12.07
N LYS A 204 -24.84 -5.30 -13.10
CA LYS A 204 -23.89 -4.35 -13.71
C LYS A 204 -23.66 -3.18 -12.74
N PRO A 205 -22.53 -3.08 -12.03
CA PRO A 205 -22.26 -1.92 -11.21
C PRO A 205 -22.07 -0.71 -12.13
N LYS A 206 -22.60 0.43 -11.73
CA LYS A 206 -22.31 1.70 -12.38
C LYS A 206 -20.84 2.05 -12.08
N MET A 207 -20.03 2.10 -13.12
CA MET A 207 -18.60 2.46 -13.01
C MET A 207 -18.43 3.92 -13.39
N ASP A 208 -17.82 4.70 -12.52
CA ASP A 208 -17.28 6.00 -12.90
C ASP A 208 -15.96 5.81 -13.67
N VAL A 209 -16.10 5.42 -14.94
CA VAL A 209 -14.95 5.19 -15.84
C VAL A 209 -14.21 6.51 -16.09
N LEU A 210 -14.95 7.62 -16.20
CA LEU A 210 -14.38 8.93 -16.50
C LEU A 210 -13.59 9.46 -15.30
N GLY A 211 -14.13 9.39 -14.07
CA GLY A 211 -13.41 9.75 -12.86
C GLY A 211 -12.16 8.89 -12.66
N THR A 212 -12.27 7.56 -12.85
CA THR A 212 -11.11 6.66 -12.79
C THR A 212 -10.03 7.06 -13.80
N PHE A 213 -10.40 7.36 -15.05
CA PHE A 213 -9.47 7.77 -16.09
C PHE A 213 -8.78 9.11 -15.74
N MET A 214 -9.54 10.10 -15.31
CA MET A 214 -9.01 11.41 -14.91
C MET A 214 -8.08 11.32 -13.71
N MET A 215 -8.41 10.49 -12.73
CA MET A 215 -7.56 10.21 -11.58
C MET A 215 -6.21 9.60 -11.98
N VAL A 216 -6.24 8.59 -12.85
CA VAL A 216 -5.02 7.95 -13.40
C VAL A 216 -4.21 8.96 -14.19
N ALA A 217 -4.84 9.75 -15.07
CA ALA A 217 -4.17 10.79 -15.85
C ALA A 217 -3.55 11.86 -14.96
N ALA A 218 -4.27 12.36 -13.94
CA ALA A 218 -3.79 13.34 -13.00
C ALA A 218 -2.56 12.84 -12.21
N THR A 219 -2.65 11.62 -11.68
CA THR A 219 -1.56 11.01 -10.91
C THR A 219 -0.36 10.70 -11.80
N THR A 220 -0.58 10.20 -13.02
CA THR A 220 0.50 9.95 -14.00
C THR A 220 1.24 11.24 -14.34
N SER A 221 0.50 12.30 -14.65
CA SER A 221 1.09 13.60 -14.96
C SER A 221 1.85 14.19 -13.77
N LEU A 222 1.39 13.96 -12.52
CA LEU A 222 2.08 14.36 -11.30
C LEU A 222 3.45 13.68 -11.17
N ILE A 223 3.48 12.36 -11.37
CA ILE A 223 4.71 11.56 -11.29
C ILE A 223 5.68 11.96 -12.40
N LEU A 224 5.20 12.07 -13.64
CA LEU A 224 6.00 12.52 -14.78
C LEU A 224 6.58 13.93 -14.52
N GLY A 225 5.76 14.83 -13.99
CA GLY A 225 6.17 16.19 -13.66
C GLY A 225 7.36 16.20 -12.71
N PHE A 226 7.25 15.58 -11.55
CA PHE A 226 8.36 15.52 -10.59
C PHE A 226 9.57 14.77 -11.13
N SER A 227 9.38 13.67 -11.84
CA SER A 227 10.48 12.91 -12.42
C SER A 227 11.27 13.70 -13.47
N TRP A 228 10.59 14.54 -14.28
CA TRP A 228 11.24 15.34 -15.32
C TRP A 228 11.85 16.63 -14.80
N LEU A 229 11.39 17.18 -13.68
CA LEU A 229 12.07 18.32 -13.04
C LEU A 229 13.53 18.01 -12.70
N GLY A 230 13.85 16.74 -12.39
CA GLY A 230 15.20 16.29 -12.06
C GLY A 230 16.07 15.93 -13.27
N VAL A 231 15.56 15.99 -14.49
CA VAL A 231 16.32 15.63 -15.70
C VAL A 231 16.83 16.89 -16.39
N PRO A 232 18.14 17.01 -16.65
CA PRO A 232 18.70 18.13 -17.41
C PRO A 232 17.92 18.34 -18.73
N ASN A 233 17.62 19.58 -19.07
CA ASN A 233 16.86 20.01 -20.26
C ASN A 233 15.38 19.59 -20.32
N LYS A 234 14.81 18.97 -19.26
CA LYS A 234 13.39 18.60 -19.20
C LYS A 234 12.60 19.40 -18.16
N PHE A 235 13.19 20.38 -17.50
CA PHE A 235 12.52 21.19 -16.48
C PHE A 235 11.19 21.79 -16.98
N GLY A 236 11.20 22.41 -18.19
CA GLY A 236 9.98 22.97 -18.78
C GLY A 236 8.89 21.92 -19.05
N ALA A 237 9.29 20.74 -19.56
CA ALA A 237 8.36 19.63 -19.75
C ALA A 237 7.80 19.11 -18.41
N GLY A 238 8.63 19.05 -17.36
CA GLY A 238 8.19 18.71 -16.01
C GLY A 238 7.17 19.69 -15.46
N ALA A 239 7.42 21.00 -15.60
CA ALA A 239 6.49 22.05 -15.18
C ALA A 239 5.13 21.98 -15.93
N ILE A 240 5.16 21.70 -17.22
CA ILE A 240 3.94 21.49 -18.03
C ILE A 240 3.16 20.29 -17.52
N GLN A 241 3.83 19.16 -17.21
CA GLN A 241 3.16 17.98 -16.68
C GLN A 241 2.52 18.24 -15.29
N LEU A 242 3.15 19.04 -14.44
CA LEU A 242 2.55 19.45 -13.16
C LEU A 242 1.30 20.32 -13.37
N LEU A 243 1.30 21.22 -14.37
CA LEU A 243 0.11 21.98 -14.75
C LEU A 243 -1.01 21.09 -15.29
N ILE A 244 -0.68 20.12 -16.16
CA ILE A 244 -1.64 19.14 -16.66
C ILE A 244 -2.22 18.33 -15.49
N SER A 245 -1.38 17.91 -14.55
CA SER A 245 -1.85 17.21 -13.34
C SER A 245 -2.81 18.05 -12.53
N LEU A 246 -2.49 19.32 -12.27
CA LEU A 246 -3.36 20.23 -11.52
C LEU A 246 -4.72 20.41 -12.20
N VAL A 247 -4.74 20.63 -13.52
CA VAL A 247 -5.98 20.74 -14.30
C VAL A 247 -6.77 19.43 -14.25
N ALA A 248 -6.10 18.28 -14.42
CA ALA A 248 -6.74 16.98 -14.37
C ALA A 248 -7.34 16.67 -12.97
N TRP A 249 -6.68 17.08 -11.88
CA TRP A 249 -7.24 16.98 -10.52
C TRP A 249 -8.47 17.88 -10.33
N ILE A 250 -8.46 19.11 -10.87
CA ILE A 250 -9.63 20.00 -10.81
C ILE A 250 -10.79 19.38 -11.59
N VAL A 251 -10.54 18.85 -12.80
CA VAL A 251 -11.56 18.18 -13.63
C VAL A 251 -12.09 16.93 -12.93
N PHE A 252 -11.21 16.12 -12.34
CA PHE A 252 -11.60 14.96 -11.54
C PHE A 252 -12.57 15.33 -10.42
N ILE A 253 -12.23 16.35 -9.61
CA ILE A 253 -13.10 16.82 -8.53
C ILE A 253 -14.47 17.32 -9.07
N GLN A 254 -14.51 17.92 -10.26
CA GLN A 254 -15.79 18.36 -10.87
C GLN A 254 -16.64 17.17 -11.35
N ILE A 255 -15.99 16.13 -11.88
CA ILE A 255 -16.67 14.88 -12.28
C ILE A 255 -17.23 14.18 -11.05
N GLU A 256 -16.42 14.01 -10.00
CA GLU A 256 -16.83 13.38 -8.74
C GLU A 256 -18.04 14.06 -8.09
N LYS A 257 -18.12 15.41 -8.13
CA LYS A 257 -19.28 16.16 -7.62
C LYS A 257 -20.60 15.84 -8.35
N ARG A 258 -20.51 15.29 -9.57
CA ARG A 258 -21.68 14.98 -10.43
C ARG A 258 -21.90 13.48 -10.61
N ALA A 259 -20.96 12.66 -10.15
CA ALA A 259 -21.02 11.21 -10.30
C ALA A 259 -22.15 10.63 -9.43
N GLU A 260 -22.93 9.69 -9.99
CA GLU A 260 -23.95 8.96 -9.23
C GLU A 260 -23.35 8.00 -8.17
N ALA A 261 -22.11 7.57 -8.38
CA ALA A 261 -21.35 6.72 -7.45
C ALA A 261 -19.92 7.25 -7.34
N PRO A 262 -19.69 8.37 -6.63
CA PRO A 262 -18.38 8.99 -6.54
C PRO A 262 -17.37 8.06 -5.85
N ILE A 263 -16.13 8.11 -6.30
CA ILE A 263 -14.99 7.44 -5.64
C ILE A 263 -14.67 8.17 -4.34
N LEU A 264 -14.76 9.50 -4.38
CA LEU A 264 -14.46 10.40 -3.27
C LEU A 264 -15.69 11.30 -2.99
N ASP A 265 -16.45 10.97 -1.94
CA ASP A 265 -17.58 11.80 -1.54
C ASP A 265 -17.11 13.20 -1.08
N PRO A 266 -17.68 14.29 -1.64
CA PRO A 266 -17.34 15.65 -1.23
C PRO A 266 -17.47 15.91 0.27
N GLN A 267 -18.45 15.30 0.95
CA GLN A 267 -18.63 15.46 2.40
C GLN A 267 -17.43 14.92 3.19
N VAL A 268 -16.81 13.85 2.69
CA VAL A 268 -15.59 13.27 3.29
C VAL A 268 -14.40 14.19 3.02
N LEU A 269 -14.26 14.70 1.79
CA LEU A 269 -13.15 15.57 1.39
C LEU A 269 -13.18 16.97 2.03
N PHE A 270 -14.33 17.46 2.45
CA PHE A 270 -14.43 18.76 3.14
C PHE A 270 -14.34 18.63 4.67
N ASN A 271 -14.28 17.40 5.21
CA ASN A 271 -14.04 17.20 6.63
C ASN A 271 -12.56 17.46 6.97
N ARG A 272 -12.30 18.50 7.75
CA ARG A 272 -10.94 18.92 8.11
C ARG A 272 -10.12 17.81 8.77
N THR A 273 -10.72 17.06 9.68
CA THR A 273 -10.04 15.96 10.39
C THR A 273 -9.67 14.84 9.43
N PHE A 274 -10.61 14.47 8.55
CA PHE A 274 -10.37 13.46 7.51
C PHE A 274 -9.23 13.88 6.58
N VAL A 275 -9.30 15.08 5.99
CA VAL A 275 -8.29 15.55 5.03
C VAL A 275 -6.92 15.64 5.68
N THR A 276 -6.84 16.11 6.91
CA THR A 276 -5.56 16.18 7.64
C THR A 276 -4.98 14.78 7.87
N ALA A 277 -5.79 13.80 8.28
CA ALA A 277 -5.36 12.41 8.45
C ALA A 277 -4.94 11.77 7.10
N ALA A 278 -5.69 12.05 6.03
CA ALA A 278 -5.39 11.55 4.69
C ALA A 278 -4.06 12.10 4.13
N LEU A 279 -3.83 13.42 4.27
CA LEU A 279 -2.58 14.06 3.86
C LEU A 279 -1.39 13.59 4.72
N ALA A 280 -1.56 13.48 6.02
CA ALA A 280 -0.53 12.92 6.89
C ALA A 280 -0.21 11.47 6.53
N GLY A 281 -1.23 10.65 6.22
CA GLY A 281 -1.09 9.29 5.73
C GLY A 281 -0.35 9.22 4.39
N LEU A 282 -0.64 10.11 3.44
CA LEU A 282 0.10 10.25 2.19
C LEU A 282 1.58 10.56 2.46
N LEU A 283 1.86 11.54 3.31
CA LEU A 283 3.22 11.93 3.65
C LEU A 283 4.00 10.82 4.35
N SER A 284 3.35 9.94 5.11
CA SER A 284 4.02 8.81 5.79
C SER A 284 4.73 7.86 4.82
N PHE A 285 4.31 7.82 3.55
CA PHE A 285 4.97 7.00 2.53
C PHE A 285 6.33 7.52 2.10
N PHE A 286 6.66 8.79 2.34
CA PHE A 286 8.02 9.28 2.15
C PHE A 286 9.01 8.56 3.08
N GLY A 287 8.65 8.39 4.36
CA GLY A 287 9.47 7.62 5.31
C GLY A 287 9.51 6.13 4.96
N THR A 288 8.36 5.56 4.60
CA THR A 288 8.27 4.14 4.23
C THR A 288 9.13 3.84 3.00
N VAL A 289 9.03 4.62 1.94
CA VAL A 289 9.82 4.44 0.70
C VAL A 289 11.30 4.71 0.94
N ALA A 290 11.65 5.73 1.73
CA ALA A 290 13.05 6.00 2.09
C ALA A 290 13.69 4.79 2.77
N ILE A 291 12.98 4.11 3.68
CA ILE A 291 13.52 2.93 4.38
C ILE A 291 13.44 1.68 3.51
N THR A 292 12.34 1.42 2.82
CA THR A 292 12.18 0.14 2.11
C THR A 292 12.91 0.09 0.77
N ALA A 293 13.05 1.22 0.08
CA ALA A 293 13.64 1.26 -1.26
C ALA A 293 15.05 1.89 -1.29
N TYR A 294 15.25 3.03 -0.62
CA TYR A 294 16.53 3.74 -0.67
C TYR A 294 17.54 3.28 0.38
N SER A 295 17.07 2.84 1.55
CA SER A 295 17.95 2.36 2.61
C SER A 295 18.74 1.09 2.25
N PRO A 296 18.22 0.07 1.54
CA PRO A 296 19.03 -1.03 1.03
C PRO A 296 20.15 -0.58 0.09
N ILE A 297 19.91 0.47 -0.72
CA ILE A 297 20.96 1.04 -1.58
C ILE A 297 22.06 1.66 -0.73
N PHE A 298 21.68 2.42 0.31
CA PHE A 298 22.65 3.02 1.24
C PHE A 298 23.50 1.95 1.91
N VAL A 299 22.88 0.92 2.46
CA VAL A 299 23.56 -0.18 3.16
C VAL A 299 24.50 -0.95 2.22
N GLN A 300 24.03 -1.31 1.03
CA GLN A 300 24.81 -2.12 0.10
C GLN A 300 25.88 -1.33 -0.65
N ARG A 301 25.62 -0.06 -1.02
CA ARG A 301 26.53 0.74 -1.87
C ARG A 301 27.42 1.71 -1.10
N VAL A 302 26.92 2.26 0.04
CA VAL A 302 27.68 3.22 0.85
C VAL A 302 28.40 2.50 2.00
N MET A 303 27.68 1.64 2.75
CA MET A 303 28.28 0.87 3.85
C MET A 303 28.99 -0.40 3.36
N ALA A 304 28.91 -0.74 2.06
CA ALA A 304 29.53 -1.92 1.43
C ALA A 304 29.14 -3.25 2.10
N VAL A 305 27.91 -3.36 2.59
CA VAL A 305 27.38 -4.55 3.25
C VAL A 305 26.74 -5.47 2.22
N SER A 306 26.86 -6.78 2.41
CA SER A 306 26.28 -7.76 1.48
C SER A 306 24.75 -7.72 1.46
N PRO A 307 24.09 -8.11 0.35
CA PRO A 307 22.64 -8.19 0.25
C PRO A 307 21.99 -9.03 1.35
N THR A 308 22.56 -10.16 1.74
CA THR A 308 22.04 -11.00 2.83
C THR A 308 22.03 -10.28 4.17
N ILE A 309 23.14 -9.60 4.51
CA ILE A 309 23.23 -8.81 5.75
C ILE A 309 22.27 -7.62 5.67
N SER A 310 22.19 -6.93 4.53
CA SER A 310 21.23 -5.84 4.29
C SER A 310 19.79 -6.28 4.53
N GLY A 311 19.40 -7.45 4.03
CA GLY A 311 18.09 -8.06 4.27
C GLY A 311 17.82 -8.31 5.77
N SER A 312 18.82 -8.89 6.46
CA SER A 312 18.74 -9.13 7.90
C SER A 312 18.62 -7.83 8.71
N MET A 313 19.33 -6.77 8.29
CA MET A 313 19.24 -5.44 8.91
C MET A 313 17.87 -4.79 8.75
N LEU A 314 17.15 -5.04 7.64
CA LEU A 314 15.83 -4.48 7.38
C LEU A 314 14.68 -5.33 7.98
N THR A 315 14.94 -6.58 8.33
CA THR A 315 13.93 -7.50 8.89
C THR A 315 13.24 -6.95 10.16
N PRO A 316 13.94 -6.37 11.16
CA PRO A 316 13.29 -5.78 12.34
C PRO A 316 12.30 -4.66 11.97
N PHE A 317 12.68 -3.78 11.02
CA PHE A 317 11.79 -2.75 10.50
C PHE A 317 10.52 -3.34 9.91
N SER A 318 10.66 -4.27 8.95
CA SER A 318 9.51 -4.89 8.25
C SER A 318 8.58 -5.63 9.21
N THR A 319 9.15 -6.34 10.18
CA THR A 319 8.39 -7.06 11.21
C THR A 319 7.61 -6.09 12.10
N LEU A 320 8.27 -5.03 12.59
CA LEU A 320 7.64 -4.05 13.47
C LEU A 320 6.53 -3.25 12.74
N VAL A 321 6.76 -2.80 11.50
CA VAL A 321 5.72 -2.14 10.69
C VAL A 321 4.48 -3.01 10.58
N THR A 322 4.65 -4.30 10.42
CA THR A 322 3.52 -5.22 10.20
C THR A 322 2.75 -5.51 11.48
N PHE A 323 3.45 -5.79 12.58
CA PHE A 323 2.80 -6.31 13.78
C PHE A 323 2.38 -5.23 14.78
N ILE A 324 2.99 -4.05 14.78
CA ILE A 324 2.70 -2.99 15.76
C ILE A 324 1.28 -2.42 15.66
N GLY A 325 0.66 -2.50 14.49
CA GLY A 325 -0.71 -2.03 14.27
C GLY A 325 -1.73 -2.70 15.21
N VAL A 326 -1.53 -4.01 15.51
CA VAL A 326 -2.44 -4.77 16.39
C VAL A 326 -2.44 -4.23 17.82
N PRO A 327 -1.32 -4.17 18.57
CA PRO A 327 -1.30 -3.61 19.91
C PRO A 327 -1.72 -2.13 19.94
N ILE A 328 -1.43 -1.35 18.90
CA ILE A 328 -1.91 0.04 18.80
C ILE A 328 -3.43 0.10 18.66
N GLY A 329 -4.04 -0.78 17.87
CA GLY A 329 -5.51 -0.89 17.80
C GLY A 329 -6.16 -1.17 19.18
N PHE A 330 -5.60 -2.12 19.93
CA PHE A 330 -6.04 -2.38 21.31
C PHE A 330 -5.83 -1.19 22.25
N LEU A 331 -4.70 -0.50 22.14
CA LEU A 331 -4.39 0.66 22.95
C LEU A 331 -5.34 1.83 22.65
N LEU A 332 -5.65 2.06 21.35
CA LEU A 332 -6.65 3.05 20.93
C LEU A 332 -8.05 2.72 21.48
N ALA A 333 -8.48 1.47 21.37
CA ALA A 333 -9.76 1.02 21.89
C ALA A 333 -9.88 1.20 23.42
N LYS A 334 -8.77 0.99 24.15
CA LYS A 334 -8.71 1.14 25.61
C LYS A 334 -8.63 2.60 26.05
N THR A 335 -7.78 3.39 25.41
CA THR A 335 -7.49 4.78 25.84
C THR A 335 -8.46 5.79 25.25
N LYS A 336 -9.09 5.45 24.11
CA LYS A 336 -9.98 6.31 23.32
C LYS A 336 -9.33 7.65 22.91
N LYS A 337 -8.00 7.77 23.06
CA LYS A 337 -7.20 8.96 22.74
C LYS A 337 -6.21 8.64 21.64
N TYR A 338 -6.39 9.24 20.46
CA TYR A 338 -5.51 9.00 19.31
C TYR A 338 -4.44 10.08 19.13
N ARG A 339 -4.72 11.33 19.54
CA ARG A 339 -3.88 12.50 19.25
C ARG A 339 -2.46 12.36 19.79
N GLY A 340 -2.31 11.92 21.04
CA GLY A 340 -1.00 11.72 21.66
C GLY A 340 -0.18 10.65 20.95
N MET A 341 -0.79 9.53 20.56
CA MET A 341 -0.12 8.47 19.82
C MET A 341 0.27 8.92 18.40
N TYR A 342 -0.59 9.71 17.78
CA TYR A 342 -0.34 10.27 16.45
C TYR A 342 0.87 11.22 16.46
N ILE A 343 0.90 12.16 17.41
CA ILE A 343 2.02 13.10 17.59
C ILE A 343 3.31 12.32 17.89
N PHE A 344 3.25 11.34 18.80
CA PHE A 344 4.39 10.49 19.11
C PHE A 344 4.91 9.76 17.87
N GLY A 345 4.03 9.13 17.08
CA GLY A 345 4.42 8.41 15.88
C GLY A 345 5.14 9.30 14.87
N TYR A 346 4.56 10.44 14.51
CA TYR A 346 5.21 11.36 13.55
C TYR A 346 6.47 12.02 14.12
N ALA A 347 6.51 12.35 15.40
CA ALA A 347 7.72 12.92 16.03
C ALA A 347 8.87 11.91 16.00
N VAL A 348 8.62 10.66 16.39
CA VAL A 348 9.64 9.61 16.44
C VAL A 348 10.17 9.27 15.04
N VAL A 349 9.29 9.13 14.04
CA VAL A 349 9.77 8.86 12.68
C VAL A 349 10.51 10.05 12.08
N THR A 350 10.12 11.29 12.40
CA THR A 350 10.87 12.49 12.00
C THR A 350 12.29 12.46 12.56
N LEU A 351 12.44 12.16 13.86
CA LEU A 351 13.76 12.03 14.50
C LEU A 351 14.57 10.87 13.91
N ALA A 352 13.94 9.75 13.60
CA ALA A 352 14.60 8.63 12.95
C ALA A 352 15.12 9.00 11.55
N MET A 353 14.34 9.73 10.73
CA MET A 353 14.78 10.21 9.43
C MET A 353 15.94 11.20 9.54
N LEU A 354 15.89 12.12 10.52
CA LEU A 354 16.99 13.04 10.80
C LEU A 354 18.27 12.29 11.27
N ALA A 355 18.12 11.22 12.05
CA ALA A 355 19.23 10.36 12.43
C ALA A 355 19.83 9.65 11.20
N MET A 356 18.99 9.10 10.32
CA MET A 356 19.44 8.45 9.08
C MET A 356 20.13 9.43 8.12
N TRP A 357 19.72 10.69 8.08
CA TRP A 357 20.42 11.74 7.33
C TRP A 357 21.88 11.91 7.77
N ARG A 358 22.19 11.62 9.03
CA ARG A 358 23.55 11.69 9.60
C ARG A 358 24.37 10.43 9.39
N PHE A 359 23.81 9.37 8.84
CA PHE A 359 24.52 8.12 8.60
C PHE A 359 25.64 8.29 7.58
N THR A 360 26.70 7.51 7.76
CA THR A 360 27.89 7.47 6.91
C THR A 360 28.27 6.00 6.66
N ALA A 361 29.26 5.78 5.80
CA ALA A 361 29.83 4.45 5.57
C ALA A 361 30.33 3.76 6.86
N SER A 362 30.77 4.54 7.87
CA SER A 362 31.27 4.05 9.15
C SER A 362 30.18 3.88 10.22
N THR A 363 28.92 4.12 9.91
CA THR A 363 27.82 3.95 10.88
C THR A 363 27.74 2.50 11.35
N PRO A 364 27.78 2.23 12.68
CA PRO A 364 27.67 0.87 13.18
C PRO A 364 26.34 0.21 12.79
N ILE A 365 26.37 -1.06 12.39
CA ILE A 365 25.20 -1.82 11.96
C ILE A 365 24.08 -1.79 13.02
N TRP A 366 24.43 -1.94 14.30
CA TRP A 366 23.44 -1.93 15.37
C TRP A 366 22.69 -0.59 15.50
N VAL A 367 23.37 0.54 15.23
CA VAL A 367 22.74 1.89 15.23
C VAL A 367 21.73 1.98 14.09
N TYR A 368 22.09 1.51 12.91
CA TYR A 368 21.21 1.46 11.77
C TYR A 368 19.95 0.62 12.08
N VAL A 369 20.13 -0.60 12.60
CA VAL A 369 19.03 -1.51 12.94
C VAL A 369 18.14 -0.91 14.03
N LEU A 370 18.72 -0.26 15.04
CA LEU A 370 17.95 0.40 16.11
C LEU A 370 17.09 1.54 15.55
N VAL A 371 17.70 2.45 14.78
CA VAL A 371 17.00 3.62 14.25
C VAL A 371 15.90 3.20 13.26
N THR A 372 16.18 2.27 12.35
CA THR A 372 15.18 1.75 11.43
C THR A 372 14.09 0.96 12.15
N GLY A 373 14.43 0.19 13.19
CA GLY A 373 13.46 -0.52 14.03
C GLY A 373 12.50 0.43 14.74
N ILE A 374 13.02 1.50 15.34
CA ILE A 374 12.21 2.57 15.97
C ILE A 374 11.29 3.24 14.93
N ALA A 375 11.81 3.54 13.73
CA ALA A 375 11.01 4.03 12.63
C ALA A 375 9.91 3.04 12.23
N GLY A 376 10.21 1.73 12.27
CA GLY A 376 9.25 0.67 11.99
C GLY A 376 8.06 0.66 12.97
N VAL A 377 8.32 0.83 14.26
CA VAL A 377 7.24 1.01 15.27
C VAL A 377 6.36 2.20 14.91
N SER A 378 6.95 3.33 14.59
CA SER A 378 6.22 4.55 14.27
C SER A 378 5.43 4.42 12.97
N LEU A 379 6.05 3.99 11.89
CA LEU A 379 5.39 3.84 10.59
C LEU A 379 4.32 2.74 10.59
N GLY A 380 4.48 1.70 11.40
CA GLY A 380 3.48 0.63 11.52
C GLY A 380 2.24 1.03 12.33
N MET A 381 2.38 1.96 13.29
CA MET A 381 1.22 2.45 14.05
C MET A 381 0.35 3.44 13.27
N LEU A 382 0.96 4.24 12.36
CA LEU A 382 0.27 5.33 11.66
C LEU A 382 -0.91 4.87 10.78
N PRO A 383 -0.83 3.80 9.97
CA PRO A 383 -1.97 3.34 9.17
C PRO A 383 -3.19 2.95 10.01
N THR A 384 -2.97 2.32 11.17
CA THR A 384 -4.04 1.97 12.10
C THR A 384 -4.73 3.22 12.64
N ILE A 385 -3.95 4.21 13.08
CA ILE A 385 -4.48 5.47 13.61
C ILE A 385 -5.20 6.24 12.50
N ASN A 386 -4.60 6.36 11.30
CA ASN A 386 -5.20 7.02 10.14
C ASN A 386 -6.58 6.46 9.82
N THR A 387 -6.70 5.12 9.78
CA THR A 387 -7.96 4.45 9.46
C THR A 387 -9.01 4.70 10.53
N VAL A 388 -8.65 4.61 11.80
CA VAL A 388 -9.56 4.87 12.93
C VAL A 388 -10.02 6.33 12.91
N VAL A 389 -9.10 7.28 12.80
CA VAL A 389 -9.44 8.72 12.75
C VAL A 389 -10.35 9.04 11.55
N ALA A 390 -10.09 8.46 10.39
CA ALA A 390 -10.93 8.63 9.21
C ALA A 390 -12.36 8.10 9.41
N GLN A 391 -12.50 6.96 10.09
CA GLN A 391 -13.81 6.37 10.39
C GLN A 391 -14.61 7.22 11.36
N PHE A 392 -13.97 7.80 12.38
CA PHE A 392 -14.64 8.65 13.36
C PHE A 392 -14.86 10.09 12.88
N ALA A 393 -14.19 10.52 11.80
CA ALA A 393 -14.36 11.83 11.21
C ALA A 393 -15.63 11.98 10.35
N VAL A 394 -16.30 10.87 10.01
CA VAL A 394 -17.43 10.85 9.06
C VAL A 394 -18.65 10.12 9.64
N PRO A 395 -19.88 10.43 9.18
CA PRO A 395 -21.08 9.69 9.54
C PRO A 395 -21.01 8.20 9.16
N LYS A 396 -21.76 7.36 9.89
CA LYS A 396 -21.75 5.88 9.71
C LYS A 396 -22.04 5.41 8.28
N ASN A 397 -22.89 6.12 7.54
CA ASN A 397 -23.22 5.82 6.15
C ASN A 397 -22.08 6.08 5.16
N LEU A 398 -21.06 6.85 5.54
CA LEU A 398 -19.89 7.17 4.71
C LEU A 398 -18.60 6.42 5.12
N LEU A 399 -18.68 5.50 6.10
CA LEU A 399 -17.51 4.77 6.60
C LEU A 399 -16.72 4.05 5.49
N GLY A 400 -17.41 3.36 4.59
CA GLY A 400 -16.79 2.65 3.48
C GLY A 400 -16.04 3.59 2.53
N VAL A 401 -16.67 4.74 2.22
CA VAL A 401 -16.08 5.78 1.36
C VAL A 401 -14.85 6.40 2.04
N ALA A 402 -14.92 6.69 3.34
CA ALA A 402 -13.80 7.26 4.08
C ALA A 402 -12.59 6.31 4.13
N VAL A 403 -12.81 5.02 4.39
CA VAL A 403 -11.75 4.02 4.37
C VAL A 403 -11.15 3.88 2.97
N GLY A 404 -11.99 3.80 1.93
CA GLY A 404 -11.53 3.77 0.54
C GLY A 404 -10.70 5.00 0.18
N ALA A 405 -11.15 6.18 0.59
CA ALA A 405 -10.44 7.43 0.34
C ALA A 405 -9.07 7.49 1.07
N ILE A 406 -8.96 7.02 2.31
CA ILE A 406 -7.66 6.91 3.01
C ILE A 406 -6.69 6.03 2.22
N PHE A 407 -7.12 4.85 1.79
CA PHE A 407 -6.28 3.97 0.98
C PHE A 407 -5.88 4.62 -0.35
N PHE A 408 -6.78 5.37 -0.97
CA PHE A 408 -6.48 6.14 -2.17
C PHE A 408 -5.36 7.17 -1.95
N PHE A 409 -5.44 7.99 -0.89
CA PHE A 409 -4.36 8.94 -0.55
C PHE A 409 -3.03 8.23 -0.27
N GLN A 410 -3.07 7.07 0.37
CA GLN A 410 -1.88 6.24 0.59
C GLN A 410 -1.27 5.75 -0.74
N MET A 411 -2.09 5.31 -1.69
CA MET A 411 -1.61 4.90 -3.02
C MET A 411 -0.95 6.06 -3.78
N ILE A 412 -1.52 7.28 -3.69
CA ILE A 412 -0.85 8.48 -4.21
C ILE A 412 0.51 8.68 -3.53
N GLY A 413 0.58 8.53 -2.21
CA GLY A 413 1.83 8.62 -1.46
C GLY A 413 2.89 7.64 -1.95
N ILE A 414 2.51 6.36 -2.16
CA ILE A 414 3.40 5.32 -2.72
C ILE A 414 3.90 5.70 -4.11
N ALA A 415 3.07 6.30 -4.94
CA ALA A 415 3.40 6.62 -6.32
C ALA A 415 4.24 7.91 -6.45
N VAL A 416 3.95 8.93 -5.62
CA VAL A 416 4.58 10.27 -5.72
C VAL A 416 5.89 10.35 -4.93
N SER A 417 5.98 9.70 -3.76
CA SER A 417 7.19 9.77 -2.93
C SER A 417 8.46 9.31 -3.65
N PRO A 418 8.50 8.22 -4.45
CA PRO A 418 9.71 7.85 -5.18
C PRO A 418 10.17 8.88 -6.20
N ALA A 419 9.22 9.58 -6.86
CA ALA A 419 9.54 10.60 -7.85
C ALA A 419 10.23 11.81 -7.20
N ILE A 420 9.69 12.30 -6.06
CA ILE A 420 10.26 13.42 -5.31
C ILE A 420 11.60 13.02 -4.67
N LEU A 421 11.66 11.83 -4.04
CA LEU A 421 12.88 11.33 -3.41
C LEU A 421 13.97 11.02 -4.45
N GLY A 422 13.58 10.54 -5.64
CA GLY A 422 14.50 10.34 -6.75
C GLY A 422 15.06 11.64 -7.30
N TYR A 423 14.24 12.68 -7.40
CA TYR A 423 14.72 14.02 -7.74
C TYR A 423 15.74 14.51 -6.69
N ALA A 424 15.42 14.38 -5.42
CA ALA A 424 16.33 14.75 -4.35
C ALA A 424 17.66 13.96 -4.45
N GLN A 425 17.59 12.65 -4.67
CA GLN A 425 18.77 11.81 -4.81
C GLN A 425 19.64 12.21 -6.02
N SER A 426 19.03 12.51 -7.16
CA SER A 426 19.75 12.87 -8.39
C SER A 426 20.28 14.31 -8.41
N SER A 427 19.82 15.16 -7.49
CA SER A 427 20.27 16.57 -7.37
C SER A 427 21.61 16.71 -6.65
N ALA A 428 22.10 15.67 -5.99
CA ALA A 428 23.36 15.69 -5.26
C ALA A 428 24.54 15.26 -6.16
N PRO A 429 25.79 15.69 -5.83
CA PRO A 429 26.96 15.39 -6.65
C PRO A 429 27.41 13.93 -6.61
N ASP A 430 27.08 13.21 -5.55
CA ASP A 430 27.47 11.80 -5.34
C ASP A 430 26.32 11.00 -4.71
N LEU A 431 26.45 9.66 -4.76
CA LEU A 431 25.42 8.74 -4.30
C LEU A 431 25.15 8.86 -2.80
N GLU A 432 26.19 9.01 -1.98
CA GLU A 432 26.03 9.10 -0.53
C GLU A 432 25.26 10.36 -0.14
N SER A 433 25.68 11.52 -0.67
CA SER A 433 25.00 12.80 -0.44
C SER A 433 23.57 12.78 -0.95
N GLY A 434 23.33 12.13 -2.10
CA GLY A 434 21.98 11.95 -2.64
C GLY A 434 21.07 11.12 -1.75
N LEU A 435 21.57 10.01 -1.22
CA LEU A 435 20.80 9.18 -0.29
C LEU A 435 20.57 9.86 1.06
N LYS A 436 21.54 10.63 1.56
CA LYS A 436 21.34 11.50 2.72
C LYS A 436 20.24 12.52 2.49
N LEU A 437 20.20 13.14 1.30
CA LEU A 437 19.15 14.10 0.94
C LEU A 437 17.76 13.43 0.87
N VAL A 438 17.68 12.18 0.44
CA VAL A 438 16.42 11.38 0.52
C VAL A 438 15.90 11.30 1.95
N PHE A 439 16.75 10.95 2.91
CA PHE A 439 16.36 10.88 4.32
C PHE A 439 15.99 12.25 4.88
N PHE A 440 16.68 13.31 4.49
CA PHE A 440 16.36 14.68 4.91
C PHE A 440 15.01 15.16 4.35
N VAL A 441 14.73 14.95 3.06
CA VAL A 441 13.43 15.27 2.45
C VAL A 441 12.30 14.47 3.10
N SER A 442 12.55 13.19 3.42
CA SER A 442 11.60 12.38 4.16
C SER A 442 11.36 12.91 5.58
N ALA A 443 12.41 13.41 6.26
CA ALA A 443 12.26 14.06 7.56
C ALA A 443 11.38 15.31 7.48
N ILE A 444 11.55 16.15 6.43
CA ILE A 444 10.67 17.31 6.18
C ILE A 444 9.23 16.88 5.96
N ALA A 445 9.00 15.83 5.16
CA ALA A 445 7.66 15.31 4.93
C ALA A 445 7.00 14.81 6.24
N MET A 446 7.76 14.09 7.09
CA MET A 446 7.27 13.62 8.40
C MET A 446 7.01 14.79 9.36
N ALA A 447 7.88 15.79 9.39
CA ALA A 447 7.68 17.00 10.18
C ALA A 447 6.46 17.79 9.71
N THR A 448 6.24 17.89 8.41
CA THR A 448 5.02 18.49 7.84
C THR A 448 3.77 17.73 8.26
N ALA A 449 3.80 16.41 8.21
CA ALA A 449 2.70 15.58 8.69
C ALA A 449 2.47 15.78 10.20
N LEU A 450 3.53 15.88 11.01
CA LEU A 450 3.44 16.19 12.43
C LEU A 450 2.74 17.55 12.66
N LEU A 451 3.14 18.59 11.94
CA LEU A 451 2.52 19.91 12.02
C LEU A 451 1.03 19.86 11.64
N LEU A 452 0.68 19.12 10.60
CA LEU A 452 -0.72 18.91 10.22
C LEU A 452 -1.50 18.24 11.36
N ILE A 453 -0.96 17.19 11.97
CA ILE A 453 -1.61 16.47 13.07
C ILE A 453 -1.79 17.34 14.32
N LEU A 454 -0.88 18.27 14.59
CA LEU A 454 -1.04 19.23 15.69
C LEU A 454 -2.29 20.12 15.54
N THR A 455 -2.77 20.30 14.31
CA THR A 455 -3.99 21.10 14.03
C THR A 455 -5.29 20.30 14.16
N ILE A 456 -5.24 18.97 14.32
CA ILE A 456 -6.44 18.15 14.47
C ILE A 456 -7.02 18.34 15.90
N PRO A 457 -8.33 18.64 16.01
CA PRO A 457 -9.00 18.66 17.29
C PRO A 457 -9.01 17.25 17.92
N GLU A 458 -9.01 17.18 19.23
CA GLU A 458 -9.18 15.91 19.95
C GLU A 458 -10.66 15.52 19.87
N ILE A 459 -10.97 14.47 19.11
CA ILE A 459 -12.32 13.88 19.02
C ILE A 459 -12.34 12.68 19.97
N SER A 460 -13.35 12.58 20.81
CA SER A 460 -13.56 11.38 21.61
C SER A 460 -13.91 10.21 20.72
N LEU A 461 -13.22 9.08 20.88
CA LEU A 461 -13.54 7.83 20.18
C LEU A 461 -14.66 7.05 20.89
N ASP A 462 -15.48 7.72 21.73
CA ASP A 462 -16.64 7.13 22.35
C ASP A 462 -17.83 7.12 21.39
N ALA A 463 -18.25 5.94 20.95
CA ALA A 463 -19.41 5.78 20.09
C ALA A 463 -20.71 6.31 20.77
N GLU A 464 -20.82 6.19 22.10
CA GLU A 464 -21.94 6.71 22.88
C GLU A 464 -21.96 8.24 22.92
N ALA A 465 -20.79 8.88 23.07
CA ALA A 465 -20.69 10.34 23.07
C ALA A 465 -21.01 10.95 21.69
N ILE A 466 -20.72 10.21 20.59
CA ILE A 466 -21.07 10.62 19.22
C ILE A 466 -22.59 10.50 19.01
N GLU A 467 -23.22 9.42 19.45
CA GLU A 467 -24.68 9.26 19.36
C GLU A 467 -25.43 10.30 20.20
N GLU A 468 -24.91 10.67 21.36
CA GLU A 468 -25.47 11.73 22.19
C GLU A 468 -25.31 13.13 21.57
N SER A 469 -24.15 13.40 20.95
CA SER A 469 -23.89 14.63 20.19
C SER A 469 -24.75 14.74 18.93
N GLU A 470 -25.08 13.64 18.28
CA GLU A 470 -25.98 13.62 17.13
C GLU A 470 -27.45 13.77 17.53
N ARG A 471 -27.86 13.22 18.67
CA ARG A 471 -29.21 13.40 19.23
C ARG A 471 -29.49 14.83 19.74
N GLY A 472 -28.43 15.56 20.14
CA GLY A 472 -28.52 16.94 20.62
C GLY A 472 -28.51 18.02 19.52
N LYS A 473 -28.27 17.66 18.27
CA LYS A 473 -28.37 18.61 17.18
C LYS A 473 -29.83 18.77 16.74
N PRO A 474 -30.41 19.99 16.72
CA PRO A 474 -31.75 20.20 16.25
C PRO A 474 -31.85 19.71 14.80
N THR A 475 -32.74 18.75 14.57
CA THR A 475 -33.11 18.29 13.23
C THR A 475 -33.71 19.49 12.50
N ILE A 476 -32.97 20.09 11.58
CA ILE A 476 -33.55 21.06 10.64
C ILE A 476 -34.46 20.25 9.74
N SER A 477 -35.72 20.14 10.12
CA SER A 477 -36.79 19.68 9.25
C SER A 477 -36.92 20.71 8.13
N ILE A 478 -36.40 20.37 6.95
CA ILE A 478 -36.77 21.08 5.72
C ILE A 478 -38.22 20.66 5.46
N GLU A 479 -39.15 21.40 6.04
CA GLU A 479 -40.52 21.39 5.58
C GLU A 479 -40.54 21.89 4.13
N THR A 480 -40.76 20.96 3.25
CA THR A 480 -41.16 21.20 1.87
C THR A 480 -42.49 21.94 1.87
N SER A 481 -42.50 23.24 1.96
CA SER A 481 -43.65 24.05 1.52
C SER A 481 -43.48 24.26 0.04
N LEU A 482 -44.04 23.36 -0.72
CA LEU A 482 -44.52 23.62 -2.08
C LEU A 482 -45.70 24.56 -2.01
N LEU A 483 -45.58 25.71 -2.61
CA LEU A 483 -46.58 26.37 -3.43
C LEU A 483 -45.89 27.04 -4.60
#